data_ac75000bbdb46172b5079529f0aec9ac
#
_entry.id   ac75000bbdb46172b5079529f0aec9ac
#
_cell.length_a   1.000
_cell.length_b   1.000
_cell.length_c   1.000
_cell.angle_alpha   90.00
_cell.angle_beta   90.00
_cell.angle_gamma   90.00
#
_symmetry.space_group_name_H-M   'P 1'
#
loop_
_entity.id
_entity.type
_entity.pdbx_description
1 polymer ?
#
loop_
_entity_poly.entity_id
_entity_poly.type
_entity_poly.pdbx_seq_one_letter_code
_entity_poly.pdbx_strand_id
1 'polypeptide(L)'
;MRFGFDIDDTLINLREHAFNIYNQRLNQNVPIEVFQSLKRVEIHEPFGLTDEQGQEMWRNSLEEIYYTSCPAFPDAVETLQELEKKGHEIFYITARPKEHGERTKEWLKENGFPVHEERFFYGMQDHEKVEIIKKLKLDYYFDDKPEVLNTLLNESIKIFLRDQSYNRHLNLPRIINWSDLEETIKDKAK
;
A
#
# COMPACT_ATOMS: atom_id res chain seq x y z
N MET A 1 -15.09 -15.10 -0.51
CA MET A 1 -14.36 -14.35 -1.55
C MET A 1 -12.91 -14.18 -1.11
N ARG A 2 -12.01 -13.98 -2.07
CA ARG A 2 -10.56 -13.86 -1.87
C ARG A 2 -10.13 -12.43 -2.19
N PHE A 3 -9.65 -11.72 -1.18
CA PHE A 3 -9.23 -10.33 -1.27
C PHE A 3 -7.70 -10.23 -1.15
N GLY A 4 -7.05 -9.60 -2.10
CA GLY A 4 -5.63 -9.32 -2.07
C GLY A 4 -5.36 -7.83 -1.86
N PHE A 5 -4.38 -7.52 -1.02
CA PHE A 5 -3.99 -6.15 -0.70
C PHE A 5 -2.49 -5.98 -0.82
N ASP A 6 -2.06 -4.91 -1.45
CA ASP A 6 -0.76 -4.34 -1.18
C ASP A 6 -0.75 -3.71 0.23
N ILE A 7 0.41 -3.38 0.76
CA ILE A 7 0.57 -2.86 2.12
C ILE A 7 0.88 -1.36 2.09
N ASP A 8 2.01 -1.00 1.49
CA ASP A 8 2.56 0.35 1.54
C ASP A 8 1.73 1.31 0.68
N ASP A 9 1.28 2.43 1.25
CA ASP A 9 0.38 3.41 0.62
C ASP A 9 -0.97 2.85 0.14
N THR A 10 -1.24 1.59 0.45
CA THR A 10 -2.53 0.94 0.27
C THR A 10 -3.26 0.77 1.61
N LEU A 11 -2.70 0.04 2.56
CA LEU A 11 -3.27 -0.16 3.90
C LEU A 11 -2.65 0.75 4.96
N ILE A 12 -1.38 1.09 4.80
CA ILE A 12 -0.64 1.98 5.71
C ILE A 12 -0.19 3.24 4.97
N ASN A 13 -0.16 4.37 5.69
CA ASN A 13 0.19 5.69 5.11
C ASN A 13 1.71 5.92 5.16
N LEU A 14 2.45 5.05 4.43
CA LEU A 14 3.90 4.96 4.53
C LEU A 14 4.62 6.22 4.03
N ARG A 15 4.23 6.74 2.86
CA ARG A 15 4.89 7.89 2.24
C ARG A 15 4.72 9.17 3.05
N GLU A 16 3.54 9.42 3.60
CA GLU A 16 3.29 10.57 4.47
C GLU A 16 4.11 10.46 5.76
N HIS A 17 4.17 9.26 6.34
CA HIS A 17 5.01 8.98 7.51
C HIS A 17 6.50 9.27 7.19
N ALA A 18 7.00 8.75 6.08
CA ALA A 18 8.37 9.01 5.62
C ALA A 18 8.63 10.50 5.34
N PHE A 19 7.66 11.21 4.77
CA PHE A 19 7.75 12.66 4.53
C PHE A 19 7.91 13.44 5.84
N ASN A 20 7.20 13.05 6.89
CA ASN A 20 7.35 13.65 8.21
C ASN A 20 8.72 13.34 8.83
N ILE A 21 9.24 12.12 8.65
CA ILE A 21 10.60 11.75 9.06
C ILE A 21 11.64 12.61 8.32
N TYR A 22 11.47 12.85 7.02
CA TYR A 22 12.37 13.70 6.23
C TYR A 22 12.37 15.14 6.77
N ASN A 23 11.19 15.71 7.08
CA ASN A 23 11.09 17.02 7.72
C ASN A 23 11.92 17.09 9.00
N GLN A 24 11.80 16.08 9.86
CA GLN A 24 12.54 16.03 11.12
C GLN A 24 14.05 15.89 10.92
N ARG A 25 14.47 14.92 10.09
CA ARG A 25 15.89 14.63 9.86
C ARG A 25 16.66 15.76 9.17
N LEU A 26 15.99 16.46 8.27
CA LEU A 26 16.57 17.58 7.51
C LEU A 26 16.37 18.93 8.21
N ASN A 27 15.70 18.93 9.37
CA ASN A 27 15.32 20.13 10.10
C ASN A 27 14.62 21.15 9.17
N GLN A 28 13.72 20.66 8.34
CA GLN A 28 12.88 21.43 7.43
C GLN A 28 11.44 21.42 7.91
N ASN A 29 10.62 22.27 7.33
CA ASN A 29 9.18 22.31 7.61
C ASN A 29 8.42 22.46 6.28
N VAL A 30 8.58 21.48 5.41
CA VAL A 30 7.87 21.43 4.14
C VAL A 30 6.39 21.12 4.43
N PRO A 31 5.45 21.99 3.98
CA PRO A 31 4.04 21.81 4.27
C PRO A 31 3.46 20.51 3.71
N ILE A 32 2.46 19.94 4.40
CA ILE A 32 1.81 18.69 3.98
C ILE A 32 1.09 18.82 2.62
N GLU A 33 0.62 20.01 2.28
CA GLU A 33 -0.02 20.32 1.01
C GLU A 33 0.92 20.08 -0.19
N VAL A 34 2.23 20.28 0.02
CA VAL A 34 3.25 19.97 -0.99
C VAL A 34 3.31 18.48 -1.23
N PHE A 35 3.34 17.66 -0.17
CA PHE A 35 3.25 16.19 -0.26
C PHE A 35 1.98 15.75 -1.00
N GLN A 36 0.82 16.30 -0.62
CA GLN A 36 -0.48 15.97 -1.22
C GLN A 36 -0.60 16.36 -2.69
N SER A 37 0.29 17.23 -3.18
CA SER A 37 0.34 17.66 -4.59
C SER A 37 1.34 16.88 -5.45
N LEU A 38 2.17 16.01 -4.84
CA LEU A 38 3.19 15.23 -5.56
C LEU A 38 2.56 14.35 -6.65
N LYS A 39 3.19 14.37 -7.84
CA LYS A 39 2.75 13.58 -9.01
C LYS A 39 3.61 12.32 -9.23
N ARG A 40 4.56 12.05 -8.34
CA ARG A 40 5.44 10.90 -8.36
C ARG A 40 5.44 10.19 -7.01
N VAL A 41 5.86 8.93 -7.00
CA VAL A 41 5.93 8.10 -5.78
C VAL A 41 6.98 8.64 -4.81
N GLU A 42 8.11 9.10 -5.35
CA GLU A 42 9.23 9.62 -4.56
C GLU A 42 8.84 10.92 -3.85
N ILE A 43 9.33 11.06 -2.62
CA ILE A 43 8.95 12.16 -1.72
C ILE A 43 10.08 13.18 -1.48
N HIS A 44 11.25 12.99 -2.06
CA HIS A 44 12.47 13.73 -1.72
C HIS A 44 12.62 15.09 -2.44
N GLU A 45 11.95 15.26 -3.58
CA GLU A 45 12.06 16.48 -4.39
C GLU A 45 11.73 17.78 -3.61
N PRO A 46 10.68 17.86 -2.81
CA PRO A 46 10.36 19.05 -2.02
C PRO A 46 11.43 19.44 -1.01
N PHE A 47 12.31 18.52 -0.65
CA PHE A 47 13.43 18.74 0.26
C PHE A 47 14.71 19.21 -0.45
N GLY A 48 14.66 19.38 -1.77
CA GLY A 48 15.80 19.79 -2.59
C GLY A 48 16.83 18.66 -2.80
N LEU A 49 16.46 17.41 -2.57
CA LEU A 49 17.33 16.24 -2.78
C LEU A 49 17.23 15.75 -4.22
N THR A 50 18.36 15.31 -4.78
CA THR A 50 18.40 14.58 -6.05
C THR A 50 17.81 13.19 -5.88
N ASP A 51 17.52 12.49 -6.99
CA ASP A 51 17.01 11.11 -6.95
C ASP A 51 17.97 10.16 -6.21
N GLU A 52 19.29 10.32 -6.39
CA GLU A 52 20.31 9.55 -5.68
C GLU A 52 20.30 9.81 -4.18
N GLN A 53 20.25 11.09 -3.79
CA GLN A 53 20.17 11.50 -2.39
C GLN A 53 18.85 11.03 -1.73
N GLY A 54 17.76 11.10 -2.48
CA GLY A 54 16.46 10.60 -2.03
C GLY A 54 16.45 9.10 -1.78
N GLN A 55 17.05 8.32 -2.69
CA GLN A 55 17.20 6.87 -2.51
C GLN A 55 18.10 6.51 -1.32
N GLU A 56 19.19 7.24 -1.14
CA GLU A 56 20.07 7.06 0.01
C GLU A 56 19.35 7.40 1.32
N MET A 57 18.65 8.52 1.34
CA MET A 57 17.85 8.96 2.50
C MET A 57 16.79 7.91 2.86
N TRP A 58 16.10 7.36 1.87
CA TRP A 58 15.11 6.28 2.06
C TRP A 58 15.75 5.06 2.70
N ARG A 59 16.85 4.54 2.11
CA ARG A 59 17.58 3.38 2.65
C ARG A 59 18.05 3.58 4.08
N ASN A 60 18.58 4.77 4.39
CA ASN A 60 19.08 5.11 5.72
C ASN A 60 17.97 5.33 6.75
N SER A 61 16.71 5.44 6.30
CA SER A 61 15.54 5.67 7.14
C SER A 61 14.60 4.46 7.23
N LEU A 62 14.89 3.35 6.55
CA LEU A 62 13.98 2.20 6.42
C LEU A 62 13.47 1.66 7.76
N GLU A 63 14.35 1.52 8.77
CA GLU A 63 13.95 1.08 10.11
C GLU A 63 12.88 1.99 10.73
N GLU A 64 13.08 3.28 10.60
CA GLU A 64 12.17 4.27 11.15
C GLU A 64 10.86 4.33 10.34
N ILE A 65 10.97 4.29 9.00
CA ILE A 65 9.82 4.32 8.10
C ILE A 65 8.92 3.09 8.28
N TYR A 66 9.51 1.89 8.39
CA TYR A 66 8.73 0.64 8.41
C TYR A 66 8.20 0.24 9.78
N TYR A 67 8.92 0.57 10.88
CA TYR A 67 8.71 -0.10 12.15
C TYR A 67 8.48 0.82 13.35
N THR A 68 8.31 2.12 13.12
CA THR A 68 7.89 3.03 14.17
C THR A 68 6.37 3.27 14.12
N SER A 69 5.93 4.47 14.41
CA SER A 69 4.52 4.85 14.46
C SER A 69 3.87 5.11 13.09
N CYS A 70 4.24 4.33 12.06
CA CYS A 70 3.58 4.44 10.75
C CYS A 70 2.09 4.11 10.90
N PRO A 71 1.16 5.05 10.60
CA PRO A 71 -0.25 4.79 10.82
C PRO A 71 -0.85 3.94 9.69
N ALA A 72 -1.79 3.06 10.04
CA ALA A 72 -2.74 2.55 9.07
C ALA A 72 -3.60 3.69 8.51
N PHE A 73 -4.11 3.54 7.28
CA PHE A 73 -5.17 4.43 6.84
C PHE A 73 -6.42 4.25 7.70
N PRO A 74 -7.22 5.32 7.91
CA PRO A 74 -8.46 5.22 8.68
C PRO A 74 -9.32 4.04 8.21
N ASP A 75 -9.88 3.30 9.15
CA ASP A 75 -10.78 2.17 8.97
C ASP A 75 -10.17 0.94 8.24
N ALA A 76 -8.88 0.96 7.88
CA ALA A 76 -8.25 -0.16 7.15
C ALA A 76 -8.24 -1.46 7.97
N VAL A 77 -7.85 -1.37 9.22
CA VAL A 77 -7.78 -2.53 10.13
C VAL A 77 -9.17 -3.12 10.38
N GLU A 78 -10.11 -2.26 10.76
CA GLU A 78 -11.49 -2.62 11.06
C GLU A 78 -12.16 -3.26 9.85
N THR A 79 -11.98 -2.69 8.66
CA THR A 79 -12.53 -3.21 7.40
C THR A 79 -12.00 -4.61 7.10
N LEU A 80 -10.69 -4.85 7.24
CA LEU A 80 -10.13 -6.17 6.99
C LEU A 80 -10.58 -7.20 8.03
N GLN A 81 -10.67 -6.81 9.31
CA GLN A 81 -11.22 -7.65 10.36
C GLN A 81 -12.70 -8.04 10.09
N GLU A 82 -13.51 -7.10 9.58
CA GLU A 82 -14.90 -7.38 9.23
C GLU A 82 -15.00 -8.32 8.02
N LEU A 83 -14.15 -8.17 7.00
CA LEU A 83 -14.08 -9.11 5.89
C LEU A 83 -13.75 -10.53 6.39
N GLU A 84 -12.77 -10.67 7.28
CA GLU A 84 -12.40 -11.96 7.86
C GLU A 84 -13.54 -12.57 8.67
N LYS A 85 -14.19 -11.79 9.54
CA LYS A 85 -15.37 -12.23 10.32
C LYS A 85 -16.53 -12.72 9.44
N LYS A 86 -16.66 -12.19 8.22
CA LYS A 86 -17.63 -12.62 7.20
C LYS A 86 -17.18 -13.87 6.44
N GLY A 87 -16.03 -14.47 6.80
CA GLY A 87 -15.48 -15.69 6.19
C GLY A 87 -14.79 -15.45 4.85
N HIS A 88 -14.31 -14.23 4.59
CA HIS A 88 -13.50 -13.93 3.42
C HIS A 88 -12.03 -14.22 3.69
N GLU A 89 -11.28 -14.58 2.66
CA GLU A 89 -9.84 -14.81 2.74
C GLU A 89 -9.08 -13.52 2.42
N ILE A 90 -8.17 -13.13 3.30
CA ILE A 90 -7.34 -11.94 3.18
C ILE A 90 -5.92 -12.36 2.79
N PHE A 91 -5.39 -11.77 1.73
CA PHE A 91 -4.05 -12.00 1.21
C PHE A 91 -3.27 -10.69 1.19
N TYR A 92 -2.05 -10.72 1.71
CA TYR A 92 -1.11 -9.60 1.62
C TYR A 92 -0.04 -9.91 0.58
N ILE A 93 0.20 -8.99 -0.34
CA ILE A 93 1.15 -9.18 -1.43
C ILE A 93 1.97 -7.89 -1.56
N THR A 94 3.17 -7.89 -1.01
CA THR A 94 4.02 -6.70 -0.91
C THR A 94 5.37 -6.88 -1.59
N ALA A 95 5.87 -5.79 -2.19
CA ALA A 95 7.21 -5.72 -2.74
C ALA A 95 8.31 -5.40 -1.69
N ARG A 96 7.95 -5.37 -0.39
CA ARG A 96 8.97 -5.19 0.66
C ARG A 96 10.07 -6.25 0.53
N PRO A 97 11.36 -5.85 0.66
CA PRO A 97 12.48 -6.78 0.56
C PRO A 97 12.35 -8.00 1.48
N LYS A 98 12.92 -9.12 1.06
CA LYS A 98 12.80 -10.41 1.76
C LYS A 98 13.23 -10.35 3.23
N GLU A 99 14.25 -9.57 3.53
CA GLU A 99 14.79 -9.36 4.89
C GLU A 99 13.80 -8.66 5.81
N HIS A 100 12.80 -7.95 5.26
CA HIS A 100 11.76 -7.26 6.03
C HIS A 100 10.46 -8.05 6.14
N GLY A 101 10.31 -9.16 5.42
CA GLY A 101 9.03 -9.86 5.27
C GLY A 101 8.44 -10.35 6.58
N GLU A 102 9.19 -11.15 7.33
CA GLU A 102 8.72 -11.71 8.62
C GLU A 102 8.40 -10.61 9.63
N ARG A 103 9.27 -9.62 9.75
CA ARG A 103 9.05 -8.49 10.66
C ARG A 103 7.86 -7.61 10.24
N THR A 104 7.61 -7.46 8.94
CA THR A 104 6.41 -6.78 8.43
C THR A 104 5.14 -7.53 8.82
N LYS A 105 5.16 -8.85 8.69
CA LYS A 105 4.04 -9.71 9.06
C LYS A 105 3.72 -9.60 10.56
N GLU A 106 4.74 -9.65 11.42
CA GLU A 106 4.58 -9.48 12.86
C GLU A 106 4.04 -8.08 13.19
N TRP A 107 4.61 -7.05 12.59
CA TRP A 107 4.17 -5.68 12.78
C TRP A 107 2.68 -5.49 12.39
N LEU A 108 2.22 -6.07 11.29
CA LEU A 108 0.80 -6.03 10.91
C LEU A 108 -0.09 -6.71 11.95
N LYS A 109 0.31 -7.88 12.48
CA LYS A 109 -0.42 -8.58 13.55
C LYS A 109 -0.52 -7.72 14.82
N GLU A 110 0.59 -7.10 15.23
CA GLU A 110 0.65 -6.22 16.39
C GLU A 110 -0.24 -4.98 16.24
N ASN A 111 -0.40 -4.51 15.00
CA ASN A 111 -1.29 -3.39 14.66
C ASN A 111 -2.73 -3.82 14.34
N GLY A 112 -3.11 -5.06 14.63
CA GLY A 112 -4.48 -5.56 14.57
C GLY A 112 -4.95 -6.05 13.22
N PHE A 113 -4.10 -6.11 12.20
CA PHE A 113 -4.47 -6.68 10.91
C PHE A 113 -4.66 -8.20 10.99
N PRO A 114 -5.68 -8.79 10.33
CA PRO A 114 -5.85 -10.25 10.27
C PRO A 114 -4.84 -10.88 9.32
N VAL A 115 -3.79 -11.51 9.85
CA VAL A 115 -2.68 -12.07 9.06
C VAL A 115 -2.58 -13.59 9.26
N HIS A 116 -2.61 -14.33 8.16
CA HIS A 116 -2.37 -15.78 8.11
C HIS A 116 -1.06 -16.08 7.38
N GLU A 117 -0.27 -17.03 7.90
CA GLU A 117 1.08 -17.36 7.40
C GLU A 117 1.07 -17.71 5.89
N GLU A 118 0.11 -18.54 5.47
CA GLU A 118 -0.03 -19.03 4.10
C GLU A 118 -0.58 -17.99 3.12
N ARG A 119 -0.97 -16.80 3.61
CA ARG A 119 -1.58 -15.73 2.81
C ARG A 119 -0.78 -14.44 2.83
N PHE A 120 0.50 -14.53 3.19
CA PHE A 120 1.41 -13.41 3.24
C PHE A 120 2.58 -13.61 2.29
N PHE A 121 2.67 -12.77 1.25
CA PHE A 121 3.65 -12.87 0.17
C PHE A 121 4.52 -11.62 0.14
N TYR A 122 5.84 -11.78 0.13
CA TYR A 122 6.82 -10.71 0.19
C TYR A 122 8.12 -11.06 -0.53
N GLY A 123 9.02 -10.09 -0.68
CA GLY A 123 10.37 -10.29 -1.22
C GLY A 123 10.43 -10.42 -2.74
N MET A 124 9.39 -9.96 -3.43
CA MET A 124 9.29 -9.97 -4.88
C MET A 124 9.38 -8.56 -5.46
N GLN A 125 9.78 -8.45 -6.71
CA GLN A 125 9.66 -7.21 -7.47
C GLN A 125 8.21 -6.99 -7.94
N ASP A 126 7.85 -5.74 -8.28
CA ASP A 126 6.48 -5.41 -8.71
C ASP A 126 6.00 -6.26 -9.91
N HIS A 127 6.89 -6.60 -10.86
CA HIS A 127 6.53 -7.47 -12.00
C HIS A 127 6.31 -8.94 -11.59
N GLU A 128 7.02 -9.44 -10.56
CA GLU A 128 6.84 -10.79 -10.03
C GLU A 128 5.54 -10.89 -9.20
N LYS A 129 5.15 -9.78 -8.56
CA LYS A 129 3.91 -9.64 -7.81
C LYS A 129 2.69 -10.01 -8.66
N VAL A 130 2.68 -9.60 -9.92
CA VAL A 130 1.61 -9.89 -10.89
C VAL A 130 1.40 -11.41 -11.07
N GLU A 131 2.47 -12.19 -11.17
CA GLU A 131 2.38 -13.64 -11.34
C GLU A 131 1.79 -14.33 -10.09
N ILE A 132 2.10 -13.82 -8.90
CA ILE A 132 1.51 -14.32 -7.65
C ILE A 132 0.03 -13.99 -7.59
N ILE A 133 -0.35 -12.76 -7.90
CA ILE A 133 -1.75 -12.30 -7.92
C ILE A 133 -2.60 -13.20 -8.83
N LYS A 134 -2.11 -13.51 -10.04
CA LYS A 134 -2.78 -14.40 -11.00
C LYS A 134 -2.95 -15.82 -10.44
N LYS A 135 -1.89 -16.40 -9.84
CA LYS A 135 -1.91 -17.75 -9.27
C LYS A 135 -2.87 -17.90 -8.11
N LEU A 136 -3.06 -16.84 -7.31
CA LEU A 136 -3.92 -16.83 -6.15
C LEU A 136 -5.40 -16.84 -6.49
N LYS A 137 -5.79 -16.56 -7.74
CA LYS A 137 -7.21 -16.50 -8.18
C LYS A 137 -8.05 -15.64 -7.26
N LEU A 138 -7.59 -14.42 -7.02
CA LEU A 138 -8.27 -13.44 -6.18
C LEU A 138 -9.55 -12.96 -6.88
N ASP A 139 -10.59 -12.67 -6.09
CA ASP A 139 -11.80 -11.99 -6.59
C ASP A 139 -11.56 -10.49 -6.71
N TYR A 140 -10.81 -9.92 -5.76
CA TYR A 140 -10.51 -8.49 -5.66
C TYR A 140 -9.04 -8.27 -5.33
N TYR A 141 -8.44 -7.22 -5.93
CA TYR A 141 -7.09 -6.80 -5.61
C TYR A 141 -7.00 -5.28 -5.48
N PHE A 142 -6.32 -4.81 -4.43
CA PHE A 142 -6.15 -3.40 -4.08
C PHE A 142 -4.68 -3.05 -4.02
N ASP A 143 -4.31 -2.00 -4.74
CA ASP A 143 -2.93 -1.51 -4.82
C ASP A 143 -2.94 -0.01 -5.13
N ASP A 144 -1.88 0.72 -4.80
CA ASP A 144 -1.72 2.13 -5.14
C ASP A 144 -0.92 2.36 -6.43
N LYS A 145 -0.18 1.32 -6.89
CA LYS A 145 0.76 1.43 -8.00
C LYS A 145 0.12 1.19 -9.36
N PRO A 146 0.17 2.22 -10.26
CA PRO A 146 -0.29 2.08 -11.65
C PRO A 146 0.36 0.92 -12.39
N GLU A 147 1.66 0.71 -12.19
CA GLU A 147 2.46 -0.29 -12.89
C GLU A 147 1.95 -1.72 -12.62
N VAL A 148 1.52 -2.00 -11.39
CA VAL A 148 0.95 -3.31 -11.01
C VAL A 148 -0.46 -3.45 -11.59
N LEU A 149 -1.33 -2.47 -11.36
CA LEU A 149 -2.74 -2.56 -11.75
C LEU A 149 -2.95 -2.60 -13.27
N ASN A 150 -2.16 -1.84 -14.04
CA ASN A 150 -2.25 -1.84 -15.49
C ASN A 150 -1.97 -3.22 -16.11
N THR A 151 -1.13 -4.05 -15.48
CA THR A 151 -0.85 -5.42 -15.96
C THR A 151 -1.99 -6.40 -15.69
N LEU A 152 -2.92 -6.04 -14.80
CA LEU A 152 -4.05 -6.86 -14.39
C LEU A 152 -5.37 -6.51 -15.10
N LEU A 153 -5.38 -5.48 -15.96
CA LEU A 153 -6.59 -4.97 -16.62
C LEU A 153 -7.36 -6.01 -17.45
N ASN A 154 -6.67 -7.00 -18.00
CA ASN A 154 -7.25 -8.04 -18.84
C ASN A 154 -7.49 -9.36 -18.09
N GLU A 155 -7.28 -9.37 -16.79
CA GLU A 155 -7.50 -10.55 -15.95
C GLU A 155 -8.94 -10.58 -15.39
N SER A 156 -9.38 -11.73 -14.94
CA SER A 156 -10.73 -11.89 -14.34
C SER A 156 -10.89 -11.26 -12.96
N ILE A 157 -9.79 -10.82 -12.36
CA ILE A 157 -9.74 -10.16 -11.05
C ILE A 157 -10.30 -8.73 -11.13
N LYS A 158 -11.08 -8.33 -10.15
CA LYS A 158 -11.54 -6.95 -10.01
C LYS A 158 -10.47 -6.14 -9.27
N ILE A 159 -9.89 -5.17 -9.97
CA ILE A 159 -8.82 -4.32 -9.43
C ILE A 159 -9.37 -2.98 -8.95
N PHE A 160 -8.83 -2.50 -7.84
CA PHE A 160 -9.14 -1.20 -7.26
C PHE A 160 -7.87 -0.46 -6.91
N LEU A 161 -7.83 0.80 -7.30
CA LEU A 161 -6.75 1.71 -7.01
C LEU A 161 -6.97 2.38 -5.64
N ARG A 162 -6.01 2.29 -4.71
CA ARG A 162 -6.02 3.14 -3.53
C ARG A 162 -5.70 4.57 -3.95
N ASP A 163 -6.55 5.55 -3.57
CA ASP A 163 -6.37 6.94 -3.99
C ASP A 163 -5.08 7.53 -3.42
N GLN A 164 -4.19 7.95 -4.32
CA GLN A 164 -2.95 8.64 -4.02
C GLN A 164 -2.74 9.78 -5.02
N SER A 165 -2.01 10.84 -4.63
CA SER A 165 -1.80 12.02 -5.48
C SER A 165 -1.16 11.70 -6.83
N TYR A 166 -0.25 10.73 -6.87
CA TYR A 166 0.51 10.34 -8.06
C TYR A 166 -0.27 9.42 -9.02
N ASN A 167 -1.39 8.84 -8.58
CA ASN A 167 -2.16 7.90 -9.40
C ASN A 167 -3.52 8.44 -9.88
N ARG A 168 -3.87 9.70 -9.56
CA ARG A 168 -5.16 10.32 -9.91
C ARG A 168 -5.40 10.50 -11.40
N HIS A 169 -4.36 10.39 -12.21
CA HIS A 169 -4.48 10.43 -13.67
C HIS A 169 -5.09 9.16 -14.28
N LEU A 170 -5.14 8.05 -13.50
CA LEU A 170 -5.72 6.79 -13.95
C LEU A 170 -7.23 6.76 -13.78
N ASN A 171 -7.92 6.28 -14.81
CA ASN A 171 -9.36 6.04 -14.78
C ASN A 171 -9.65 4.58 -14.40
N LEU A 172 -9.37 4.21 -13.15
CA LEU A 172 -9.64 2.89 -12.58
C LEU A 172 -10.63 3.01 -11.41
N PRO A 173 -11.37 1.94 -11.08
CA PRO A 173 -12.15 1.87 -9.85
C PRO A 173 -11.24 2.19 -8.65
N ARG A 174 -11.75 2.99 -7.72
CA ARG A 174 -10.92 3.63 -6.71
C ARG A 174 -11.53 3.46 -5.33
N ILE A 175 -10.69 3.17 -4.33
CA ILE A 175 -11.06 3.23 -2.92
C ILE A 175 -10.44 4.50 -2.30
N ILE A 176 -11.26 5.33 -1.71
CA ILE A 176 -10.84 6.56 -1.02
C ILE A 176 -10.87 6.32 0.49
N ASN A 177 -11.97 5.79 1.02
CA ASN A 177 -12.12 5.44 2.41
C ASN A 177 -12.33 3.94 2.54
N TRP A 178 -11.64 3.30 3.47
CA TRP A 178 -11.79 1.86 3.69
C TRP A 178 -13.17 1.49 4.23
N SER A 179 -13.81 2.36 5.03
CA SER A 179 -15.19 2.19 5.48
C SER A 179 -16.20 2.01 4.33
N ASP A 180 -15.90 2.51 3.13
CA ASP A 180 -16.80 2.46 1.97
C ASP A 180 -16.56 1.20 1.11
N LEU A 181 -15.67 0.29 1.51
CA LEU A 181 -15.24 -0.85 0.69
C LEU A 181 -16.42 -1.68 0.19
N GLU A 182 -17.34 -2.07 1.07
CA GLU A 182 -18.47 -2.93 0.69
C GLU A 182 -19.42 -2.27 -0.31
N GLU A 183 -19.64 -0.99 -0.18
CA GLU A 183 -20.46 -0.22 -1.13
C GLU A 183 -19.74 -0.11 -2.47
N THR A 184 -18.45 0.23 -2.43
CA THR A 184 -17.60 0.37 -3.62
C THR A 184 -17.55 -0.91 -4.46
N ILE A 185 -17.43 -2.08 -3.83
CA ILE A 185 -17.39 -3.35 -4.57
C ILE A 185 -18.78 -3.77 -5.11
N LYS A 186 -19.88 -3.42 -4.43
CA LYS A 186 -21.26 -3.70 -4.89
C LYS A 186 -21.63 -2.89 -6.13
N ASP A 187 -21.29 -1.60 -6.17
CA ASP A 187 -21.59 -0.72 -7.29
C ASP A 187 -20.88 -1.13 -8.59
N LYS A 188 -19.73 -1.78 -8.50
CA LYS A 188 -18.95 -2.28 -9.65
C LYS A 188 -19.29 -3.74 -10.03
N ALA A 189 -20.22 -4.37 -9.33
CA ALA A 189 -20.71 -5.72 -9.65
C ALA A 189 -21.96 -5.70 -10.58
N LYS A 190 -22.47 -4.50 -10.89
CA LYS A 190 -23.55 -4.25 -11.85
C LYS A 190 -22.98 -3.88 -13.21
#